data_46a8f18161b764376bf34e9a04fd9c8f
#
_entry.id   46a8f18161b764376bf34e9a04fd9c8f
#
_cell.length_a   1.000
_cell.length_b   1.000
_cell.length_c   1.000
_cell.angle_alpha   90.00
_cell.angle_beta   90.00
_cell.angle_gamma   90.00
#
_symmetry.space_group_name_H-M   'P 1'
#
loop_
_entity.id
_entity.type
_entity.pdbx_description
1 polymer ?
#
loop_
_entity_poly.entity_id
_entity_poly.type
_entity_poly.pdbx_seq_one_letter_code
_entity_poly.pdbx_strand_id
1 'polypeptide(L)'
;MTQTEEHEIIFDWNRLKKVSALSQKSFDLFDETLRDGIQSPSVWDPTIEQKIEILHLMDSLGVAEADLGLPGAGKRATDDVLALVQEIARSKLKIRAAAAARTVVKDIQPIADIQHKTGVPVEVYAFIGSSPIRLFSEDWDVKTLLGHVEDSIKFSVAEELEFCLVTEDTIRSRPDVLDPLFRRAIDLGA
;
A
#
# COMPACT_ATOMS: atom_id res chain seq x y z
N MET A 1 -41.22 9.41 -12.62
CA MET A 1 -40.26 8.48 -13.23
C MET A 1 -40.54 7.10 -12.68
N THR A 2 -40.76 6.13 -13.55
CA THR A 2 -40.96 4.73 -13.12
C THR A 2 -39.59 4.14 -12.76
N GLN A 3 -39.56 3.11 -11.88
CA GLN A 3 -38.30 2.42 -11.51
C GLN A 3 -37.48 1.92 -12.71
N THR A 4 -38.13 1.70 -13.85
CA THR A 4 -37.51 1.29 -15.11
C THR A 4 -36.67 2.41 -15.74
N GLU A 5 -37.11 3.65 -15.64
CA GLU A 5 -36.41 4.82 -16.22
C GLU A 5 -35.16 5.22 -15.43
N GLU A 6 -35.16 4.97 -14.13
CA GLU A 6 -34.01 5.27 -13.27
C GLU A 6 -32.82 4.35 -13.60
N HIS A 7 -33.06 3.09 -13.94
CA HIS A 7 -32.03 2.11 -14.32
C HIS A 7 -31.40 2.35 -15.70
N GLU A 8 -32.08 3.06 -16.57
CA GLU A 8 -31.54 3.45 -17.90
C GLU A 8 -30.59 4.64 -17.78
N ILE A 9 -30.75 5.46 -16.75
CA ILE A 9 -29.94 6.68 -16.55
C ILE A 9 -28.74 6.40 -15.63
N ILE A 10 -28.91 5.50 -14.64
CA ILE A 10 -27.86 5.15 -13.68
C ILE A 10 -27.44 3.70 -13.93
N PHE A 11 -26.27 3.55 -14.55
CA PHE A 11 -25.70 2.23 -14.81
C PHE A 11 -25.15 1.62 -13.51
N ASP A 12 -25.76 0.53 -13.08
CA ASP A 12 -25.34 -0.20 -11.87
C ASP A 12 -24.45 -1.39 -12.24
N TRP A 13 -23.16 -1.25 -12.04
CA TRP A 13 -22.15 -2.29 -12.29
C TRP A 13 -22.39 -3.57 -11.47
N ASN A 14 -23.06 -3.49 -10.34
CA ASN A 14 -23.34 -4.64 -9.47
C ASN A 14 -24.42 -5.56 -10.08
N ARG A 15 -25.14 -5.12 -11.11
CA ARG A 15 -26.18 -5.91 -11.79
C ARG A 15 -25.69 -6.69 -13.00
N LEU A 16 -24.44 -6.51 -13.43
CA LEU A 16 -23.89 -7.18 -14.62
C LEU A 16 -23.75 -8.70 -14.48
N LYS A 17 -23.69 -9.22 -13.27
CA LYS A 17 -23.69 -10.66 -12.98
C LYS A 17 -24.45 -10.93 -11.68
N LYS A 18 -25.22 -12.02 -11.61
CA LYS A 18 -25.74 -12.50 -10.33
C LYS A 18 -24.57 -12.85 -9.42
N VAL A 19 -24.29 -12.02 -8.44
CA VAL A 19 -23.19 -12.15 -7.47
C VAL A 19 -23.55 -13.12 -6.35
N SER A 20 -24.18 -14.25 -6.70
CA SER A 20 -24.54 -15.28 -5.71
C SER A 20 -23.33 -15.98 -5.06
N ALA A 21 -22.14 -15.82 -5.65
CA ALA A 21 -20.91 -16.43 -5.14
C ALA A 21 -20.13 -15.56 -4.16
N LEU A 22 -20.45 -14.26 -4.00
CA LEU A 22 -19.73 -13.37 -3.10
C LEU A 22 -20.17 -13.50 -1.64
N SER A 23 -21.36 -14.00 -1.37
CA SER A 23 -21.88 -14.17 -0.01
C SER A 23 -21.14 -15.21 0.84
N GLN A 24 -20.23 -15.99 0.24
CA GLN A 24 -19.42 -17.01 0.92
C GLN A 24 -17.91 -16.66 0.95
N LYS A 25 -17.51 -15.51 0.43
CA LYS A 25 -16.11 -15.08 0.45
C LYS A 25 -15.87 -14.17 1.65
N SER A 26 -14.84 -14.46 2.42
CA SER A 26 -14.25 -13.49 3.34
C SER A 26 -13.46 -12.46 2.54
N PHE A 27 -13.50 -11.22 2.97
CA PHE A 27 -12.70 -10.13 2.42
C PHE A 27 -11.88 -9.53 3.54
N ASP A 28 -10.60 -9.34 3.29
CA ASP A 28 -9.74 -8.58 4.16
C ASP A 28 -9.81 -7.10 3.76
N LEU A 29 -9.89 -6.22 4.76
CA LEU A 29 -9.85 -4.78 4.57
C LEU A 29 -8.42 -4.29 4.80
N PHE A 30 -7.90 -3.53 3.84
CA PHE A 30 -6.67 -2.77 3.94
C PHE A 30 -7.01 -1.30 4.13
N ASP A 31 -6.39 -0.63 5.10
CA ASP A 31 -6.67 0.78 5.42
C ASP A 31 -5.45 1.67 5.20
N GLU A 32 -5.63 2.76 4.47
CA GLU A 32 -4.60 3.75 4.16
C GLU A 32 -4.83 5.10 4.86
N THR A 33 -5.67 5.16 5.88
CA THR A 33 -6.00 6.42 6.57
C THR A 33 -4.74 7.09 7.13
N LEU A 34 -3.84 6.32 7.74
CA LEU A 34 -2.63 6.84 8.40
C LEU A 34 -1.50 7.20 7.43
N ARG A 35 -1.62 6.87 6.15
CA ARG A 35 -0.67 7.24 5.11
C ARG A 35 -1.31 8.17 4.08
N ASP A 36 -2.13 7.65 3.17
CA ASP A 36 -2.71 8.42 2.08
C ASP A 36 -3.81 9.37 2.57
N GLY A 37 -4.61 8.92 3.52
CA GLY A 37 -5.69 9.72 4.11
C GLY A 37 -5.21 11.01 4.76
N ILE A 38 -4.11 10.97 5.51
CA ILE A 38 -3.56 12.16 6.17
C ILE A 38 -2.79 13.10 5.23
N GLN A 39 -2.53 12.71 3.98
CA GLN A 39 -1.91 13.57 2.97
C GLN A 39 -2.90 14.55 2.33
N SER A 40 -4.19 14.41 2.60
CA SER A 40 -5.20 15.35 2.13
C SER A 40 -4.96 16.75 2.69
N PRO A 41 -5.00 17.82 1.88
CA PRO A 41 -4.77 19.19 2.34
C PRO A 41 -5.87 19.70 3.29
N SER A 42 -6.99 19.00 3.40
CA SER A 42 -8.09 19.33 4.31
C SER A 42 -8.01 18.62 5.65
N VAL A 43 -7.02 17.78 5.87
CA VAL A 43 -6.83 17.02 7.10
C VAL A 43 -5.73 17.64 7.96
N TRP A 44 -6.00 17.76 9.27
CA TRP A 44 -4.95 18.07 10.23
C TRP A 44 -4.12 16.82 10.48
N ASP A 45 -2.79 16.93 10.42
CA ASP A 45 -1.89 15.82 10.71
C ASP A 45 -2.02 15.42 12.20
N PRO A 46 -2.50 14.20 12.49
CA PRO A 46 -2.73 13.77 13.86
C PRO A 46 -1.44 13.69 14.67
N THR A 47 -1.54 13.88 16.00
CA THR A 47 -0.44 13.55 16.90
C THR A 47 -0.23 12.03 16.95
N ILE A 48 0.93 11.57 17.46
CA ILE A 48 1.19 10.13 17.57
C ILE A 48 0.16 9.42 18.47
N GLU A 49 -0.30 10.09 19.53
CA GLU A 49 -1.32 9.55 20.43
C GLU A 49 -2.66 9.34 19.68
N GLN A 50 -3.02 10.30 18.84
CA GLN A 50 -4.22 10.18 17.98
C GLN A 50 -4.07 9.09 16.92
N LYS A 51 -2.88 8.94 16.32
CA LYS A 51 -2.59 7.85 15.37
C LYS A 51 -2.71 6.49 16.05
N ILE A 52 -2.22 6.35 17.28
CA ILE A 52 -2.37 5.13 18.08
C ILE A 52 -3.85 4.86 18.37
N GLU A 53 -4.64 5.86 18.74
CA GLU A 53 -6.08 5.70 18.94
C GLU A 53 -6.79 5.21 17.67
N ILE A 54 -6.46 5.81 16.51
CA ILE A 54 -6.98 5.39 15.21
C ILE A 54 -6.61 3.93 14.92
N LEU A 55 -5.36 3.52 15.18
CA LEU A 55 -4.90 2.14 14.99
C LEU A 55 -5.73 1.15 15.84
N HIS A 56 -6.01 1.46 17.10
CA HIS A 56 -6.88 0.65 17.95
C HIS A 56 -8.32 0.57 17.43
N LEU A 57 -8.85 1.67 16.88
CA LEU A 57 -10.18 1.66 16.26
C LEU A 57 -10.22 0.77 15.02
N MET A 58 -9.19 0.83 14.15
CA MET A 58 -9.06 -0.06 12.99
C MET A 58 -9.03 -1.53 13.41
N ASP A 59 -8.23 -1.90 14.41
CA ASP A 59 -8.15 -3.27 14.92
C ASP A 59 -9.52 -3.72 15.47
N SER A 60 -10.22 -2.86 16.21
CA SER A 60 -11.55 -3.15 16.75
C SER A 60 -12.63 -3.33 15.69
N LEU A 61 -12.50 -2.67 14.54
CA LEU A 61 -13.36 -2.80 13.37
C LEU A 61 -13.06 -4.07 12.55
N GLY A 62 -11.95 -4.75 12.84
CA GLY A 62 -11.52 -5.94 12.10
C GLY A 62 -10.81 -5.63 10.79
N VAL A 63 -10.20 -4.45 10.66
CA VAL A 63 -9.27 -4.15 9.56
C VAL A 63 -8.11 -5.12 9.64
N ALA A 64 -7.83 -5.81 8.53
CA ALA A 64 -6.82 -6.87 8.50
C ALA A 64 -5.40 -6.31 8.45
N GLU A 65 -5.22 -5.17 7.80
CA GLU A 65 -3.91 -4.56 7.58
C GLU A 65 -4.03 -3.05 7.37
N ALA A 66 -3.03 -2.28 7.82
CA ALA A 66 -3.00 -0.84 7.63
C ALA A 66 -1.63 -0.36 7.15
N ASP A 67 -1.63 0.57 6.20
CA ASP A 67 -0.46 1.37 5.85
C ASP A 67 -0.26 2.45 6.94
N LEU A 68 0.80 2.25 7.72
CA LEU A 68 1.09 3.07 8.91
C LEU A 68 1.84 4.37 8.58
N GLY A 69 2.29 4.54 7.34
CA GLY A 69 2.97 5.75 6.90
C GLY A 69 4.07 5.53 5.89
N LEU A 70 4.84 6.59 5.65
CA LEU A 70 5.95 6.63 4.68
C LEU A 70 7.27 6.94 5.42
N PRO A 71 7.95 5.94 6.01
CA PRO A 71 9.18 6.17 6.79
C PRO A 71 10.28 6.90 6.03
N GLY A 72 10.41 6.63 4.72
CA GLY A 72 11.35 7.31 3.83
C GLY A 72 11.15 8.83 3.68
N ALA A 73 10.02 9.37 4.12
CA ALA A 73 9.75 10.80 4.09
C ALA A 73 10.55 11.61 5.13
N GLY A 74 11.15 10.95 6.12
CA GLY A 74 12.04 11.58 7.09
C GLY A 74 11.82 11.11 8.53
N LYS A 75 12.63 11.66 9.43
CA LYS A 75 12.74 11.19 10.81
C LYS A 75 11.39 11.11 11.53
N ARG A 76 10.53 12.12 11.43
CA ARG A 76 9.21 12.14 12.09
C ARG A 76 8.35 10.97 11.60
N ALA A 77 8.28 10.76 10.28
CA ALA A 77 7.51 9.68 9.70
C ALA A 77 8.06 8.30 10.15
N THR A 78 9.39 8.15 10.20
CA THR A 78 10.02 6.93 10.73
C THR A 78 9.69 6.71 12.21
N ASP A 79 9.76 7.76 13.04
CA ASP A 79 9.46 7.68 14.46
C ASP A 79 7.97 7.32 14.70
N ASP A 80 7.06 7.91 13.93
CA ASP A 80 5.62 7.62 14.02
C ASP A 80 5.31 6.16 13.65
N VAL A 81 5.83 5.67 12.52
CA VAL A 81 5.63 4.27 12.11
C VAL A 81 6.24 3.31 13.13
N LEU A 82 7.44 3.59 13.62
CA LEU A 82 8.05 2.79 14.69
C LEU A 82 7.17 2.71 15.93
N ALA A 83 6.60 3.83 16.37
CA ALA A 83 5.72 3.86 17.55
C ALA A 83 4.43 3.06 17.30
N LEU A 84 3.83 3.12 16.11
CA LEU A 84 2.65 2.35 15.74
C LEU A 84 2.94 0.84 15.69
N VAL A 85 4.07 0.43 15.11
CA VAL A 85 4.49 -0.99 15.08
C VAL A 85 4.78 -1.50 16.48
N GLN A 86 5.42 -0.70 17.35
CA GLN A 86 5.62 -1.04 18.75
C GLN A 86 4.29 -1.20 19.51
N GLU A 87 3.29 -0.36 19.18
CA GLU A 87 1.96 -0.47 19.78
C GLU A 87 1.25 -1.76 19.37
N ILE A 88 1.36 -2.19 18.11
CA ILE A 88 0.82 -3.48 17.64
C ILE A 88 1.39 -4.62 18.51
N ALA A 89 2.70 -4.65 18.72
CA ALA A 89 3.35 -5.66 19.55
C ALA A 89 2.91 -5.58 21.03
N ARG A 90 2.94 -4.38 21.62
CA ARG A 90 2.64 -4.13 23.02
C ARG A 90 1.21 -4.51 23.38
N SER A 91 0.26 -4.09 22.55
CA SER A 91 -1.18 -4.30 22.76
C SER A 91 -1.71 -5.59 22.14
N LYS A 92 -0.83 -6.36 21.46
CA LYS A 92 -1.16 -7.61 20.78
C LYS A 92 -2.33 -7.44 19.81
N LEU A 93 -2.31 -6.35 19.04
CA LEU A 93 -3.32 -6.09 18.02
C LEU A 93 -3.23 -7.15 16.92
N LYS A 94 -4.34 -7.42 16.26
CA LYS A 94 -4.44 -8.41 15.18
C LYS A 94 -4.14 -7.82 13.81
N ILE A 95 -4.25 -6.51 13.69
CA ILE A 95 -3.99 -5.78 12.46
C ILE A 95 -2.53 -5.96 12.04
N ARG A 96 -2.29 -6.30 10.78
CA ARG A 96 -0.95 -6.37 10.20
C ARG A 96 -0.43 -4.97 9.90
N ALA A 97 0.88 -4.80 10.00
CA ALA A 97 1.56 -3.56 9.69
C ALA A 97 2.03 -3.56 8.23
N ALA A 98 1.73 -2.50 7.51
CA ALA A 98 2.34 -2.16 6.24
C ALA A 98 2.94 -0.75 6.29
N ALA A 99 3.87 -0.46 5.41
CA ALA A 99 4.42 0.88 5.26
C ALA A 99 4.79 1.17 3.81
N ALA A 100 4.45 2.37 3.35
CA ALA A 100 4.74 2.80 2.00
C ALA A 100 6.22 3.15 1.80
N ALA A 101 6.73 2.89 0.61
CA ALA A 101 8.05 3.33 0.16
C ALA A 101 8.02 3.65 -1.34
N ARG A 102 8.87 4.56 -1.81
CA ARG A 102 9.21 4.58 -3.24
C ARG A 102 10.04 3.32 -3.56
N THR A 103 10.02 2.86 -4.81
CA THR A 103 10.84 1.73 -5.27
C THR A 103 12.33 2.10 -5.35
N VAL A 104 12.89 2.49 -4.20
CA VAL A 104 14.32 2.74 -4.00
C VAL A 104 14.76 2.21 -2.65
N VAL A 105 15.86 1.49 -2.60
CA VAL A 105 16.39 0.84 -1.39
C VAL A 105 16.48 1.80 -0.19
N LYS A 106 16.90 3.05 -0.43
CA LYS A 106 17.01 4.07 0.63
C LYS A 106 15.69 4.34 1.37
N ASP A 107 14.54 4.24 0.69
CA ASP A 107 13.23 4.47 1.29
C ASP A 107 12.71 3.21 2.00
N ILE A 108 13.15 2.02 1.56
CA ILE A 108 12.77 0.73 2.15
C ILE A 108 13.62 0.42 3.40
N GLN A 109 14.88 0.85 3.44
CA GLN A 109 15.77 0.58 4.58
C GLN A 109 15.16 0.96 5.94
N PRO A 110 14.51 2.12 6.13
CA PRO A 110 13.86 2.42 7.41
C PRO A 110 12.77 1.42 7.83
N ILE A 111 12.09 0.77 6.86
CA ILE A 111 11.09 -0.27 7.14
C ILE A 111 11.79 -1.53 7.66
N ALA A 112 12.89 -1.95 7.03
CA ALA A 112 13.71 -3.05 7.50
C ALA A 112 14.24 -2.80 8.93
N ASP A 113 14.74 -1.58 9.19
CA ASP A 113 15.23 -1.19 10.52
C ASP A 113 14.11 -1.27 11.58
N ILE A 114 12.87 -0.88 11.24
CA ILE A 114 11.71 -0.96 12.12
C ILE A 114 11.36 -2.43 12.40
N GLN A 115 11.28 -3.29 11.37
CA GLN A 115 11.02 -4.72 11.53
C GLN A 115 12.08 -5.38 12.42
N HIS A 116 13.36 -5.16 12.15
CA HIS A 116 14.46 -5.72 12.96
C HIS A 116 14.42 -5.25 14.42
N LYS A 117 14.09 -3.98 14.63
CA LYS A 117 14.03 -3.40 15.99
C LYS A 117 12.85 -3.90 16.81
N THR A 118 11.72 -4.16 16.17
CA THR A 118 10.47 -4.51 16.85
C THR A 118 10.19 -6.01 16.86
N GLY A 119 10.74 -6.76 15.90
CA GLY A 119 10.41 -8.16 15.65
C GLY A 119 9.00 -8.37 15.09
N VAL A 120 8.31 -7.30 14.68
CA VAL A 120 6.99 -7.36 14.07
C VAL A 120 7.17 -7.29 12.54
N PRO A 121 6.60 -8.23 11.77
CA PRO A 121 6.60 -8.14 10.32
C PRO A 121 5.95 -6.85 9.83
N VAL A 122 6.59 -6.18 8.87
CA VAL A 122 6.05 -4.97 8.22
C VAL A 122 6.12 -5.17 6.70
N GLU A 123 4.96 -5.24 6.04
CA GLU A 123 4.91 -5.36 4.60
C GLU A 123 5.29 -4.05 3.91
N VAL A 124 6.14 -4.12 2.90
CA VAL A 124 6.56 -2.96 2.10
C VAL A 124 5.59 -2.74 0.95
N TYR A 125 4.88 -1.62 0.95
CA TYR A 125 4.08 -1.17 -0.19
C TYR A 125 4.91 -0.21 -1.04
N ALA A 126 5.68 -0.77 -1.98
CA ALA A 126 6.59 0.01 -2.82
C ALA A 126 5.90 0.52 -4.08
N PHE A 127 5.73 1.83 -4.17
CA PHE A 127 5.03 2.47 -5.27
C PHE A 127 5.96 3.05 -6.33
N ILE A 128 5.54 2.95 -7.61
CA ILE A 128 6.22 3.51 -8.77
C ILE A 128 5.22 3.89 -9.86
N GLY A 129 5.46 4.99 -10.56
CA GLY A 129 4.68 5.36 -11.73
C GLY A 129 5.17 4.63 -12.98
N SER A 130 4.25 4.08 -13.76
CA SER A 130 4.53 3.25 -14.95
C SER A 130 3.83 3.76 -16.23
N SER A 131 3.08 4.87 -16.12
CA SER A 131 2.41 5.47 -17.29
C SER A 131 3.40 6.13 -18.27
N PRO A 132 3.02 6.29 -19.53
CA PRO A 132 3.85 6.99 -20.52
C PRO A 132 4.22 8.40 -20.09
N ILE A 133 3.32 9.12 -19.41
CA ILE A 133 3.59 10.47 -18.92
C ILE A 133 4.63 10.45 -17.79
N ARG A 134 4.59 9.43 -16.92
CA ARG A 134 5.57 9.28 -15.85
C ARG A 134 6.94 8.93 -16.40
N LEU A 135 7.02 7.95 -17.30
CA LEU A 135 8.26 7.59 -17.98
C LEU A 135 8.89 8.80 -18.69
N PHE A 136 8.06 9.61 -19.37
CA PHE A 136 8.53 10.83 -20.02
C PHE A 136 9.05 11.88 -19.03
N SER A 137 8.33 12.12 -17.91
CA SER A 137 8.73 13.15 -16.93
C SER A 137 9.99 12.81 -16.14
N GLU A 138 10.23 11.52 -15.91
CA GLU A 138 11.40 11.02 -15.19
C GLU A 138 12.57 10.66 -16.10
N ASP A 139 12.38 10.79 -17.43
CA ASP A 139 13.33 10.34 -18.45
C ASP A 139 13.72 8.85 -18.30
N TRP A 140 12.71 8.01 -18.00
CA TRP A 140 12.86 6.57 -17.82
C TRP A 140 12.42 5.81 -19.06
N ASP A 141 13.19 4.78 -19.40
CA ASP A 141 12.73 3.68 -20.24
C ASP A 141 12.20 2.51 -19.38
N VAL A 142 11.57 1.53 -20.02
CA VAL A 142 11.03 0.35 -19.35
C VAL A 142 12.13 -0.45 -18.65
N LYS A 143 13.36 -0.46 -19.16
CA LYS A 143 14.49 -1.15 -18.55
C LYS A 143 14.88 -0.49 -17.22
N THR A 144 14.93 0.83 -17.18
CA THR A 144 15.19 1.61 -15.96
C THR A 144 14.10 1.36 -14.91
N LEU A 145 12.82 1.39 -15.34
CA LEU A 145 11.68 1.07 -14.49
C LEU A 145 11.81 -0.33 -13.86
N LEU A 146 12.10 -1.34 -14.67
CA LEU A 146 12.34 -2.72 -14.20
C LEU A 146 13.52 -2.79 -13.23
N GLY A 147 14.60 -2.06 -13.49
CA GLY A 147 15.77 -2.00 -12.61
C GLY A 147 15.44 -1.52 -11.21
N HIS A 148 14.66 -0.44 -11.08
CA HIS A 148 14.21 0.06 -9.78
C HIS A 148 13.39 -0.97 -9.01
N VAL A 149 12.45 -1.65 -9.69
CA VAL A 149 11.64 -2.70 -9.08
C VAL A 149 12.48 -3.89 -8.64
N GLU A 150 13.39 -4.36 -9.52
CA GLU A 150 14.27 -5.49 -9.18
C GLU A 150 15.15 -5.22 -7.97
N ASP A 151 15.80 -4.06 -7.93
CA ASP A 151 16.70 -3.72 -6.83
C ASP A 151 15.95 -3.62 -5.49
N SER A 152 14.74 -3.03 -5.52
CA SER A 152 13.88 -2.90 -4.36
C SER A 152 13.40 -4.26 -3.84
N ILE A 153 12.95 -5.16 -4.71
CA ILE A 153 12.49 -6.49 -4.31
C ILE A 153 13.66 -7.34 -3.80
N LYS A 154 14.80 -7.35 -4.49
CA LYS A 154 16.00 -8.08 -4.05
C LYS A 154 16.45 -7.65 -2.67
N PHE A 155 16.44 -6.34 -2.41
CA PHE A 155 16.75 -5.80 -1.09
C PHE A 155 15.73 -6.29 -0.06
N SER A 156 14.42 -6.16 -0.33
CA SER A 156 13.36 -6.55 0.60
C SER A 156 13.43 -8.06 0.93
N VAL A 157 13.64 -8.91 -0.06
CA VAL A 157 13.81 -10.36 0.14
C VAL A 157 15.06 -10.66 0.99
N ALA A 158 16.17 -9.95 0.78
CA ALA A 158 17.39 -10.13 1.58
C ALA A 158 17.21 -9.69 3.04
N GLU A 159 16.32 -8.73 3.30
CA GLU A 159 15.97 -8.25 4.65
C GLU A 159 14.74 -8.98 5.24
N GLU A 160 14.28 -10.06 4.59
CA GLU A 160 13.12 -10.86 5.02
C GLU A 160 11.81 -10.03 5.15
N LEU A 161 11.65 -8.99 4.32
CA LEU A 161 10.45 -8.17 4.23
C LEU A 161 9.46 -8.78 3.23
N GLU A 162 8.19 -8.79 3.58
CA GLU A 162 7.11 -8.98 2.61
C GLU A 162 7.02 -7.74 1.71
N PHE A 163 6.72 -7.94 0.42
CA PHE A 163 6.78 -6.86 -0.57
C PHE A 163 5.58 -6.87 -1.50
N CYS A 164 4.88 -5.76 -1.54
CA CYS A 164 3.80 -5.47 -2.48
C CYS A 164 4.26 -4.40 -3.49
N LEU A 165 4.25 -4.72 -4.79
CA LEU A 165 4.49 -3.74 -5.84
C LEU A 165 3.22 -2.96 -6.16
N VAL A 166 3.28 -1.64 -6.03
CA VAL A 166 2.16 -0.74 -6.30
C VAL A 166 2.47 0.15 -7.51
N THR A 167 1.62 0.11 -8.55
CA THR A 167 1.70 1.09 -9.64
C THR A 167 0.73 2.24 -9.37
N GLU A 168 1.26 3.44 -9.09
CA GLU A 168 0.44 4.60 -8.65
C GLU A 168 -0.48 5.17 -9.76
N ASP A 169 -0.22 4.84 -11.01
CA ASP A 169 -0.95 5.32 -12.19
C ASP A 169 -1.40 4.19 -13.12
N THR A 170 -1.77 3.05 -12.55
CA THR A 170 -2.08 1.79 -13.23
C THR A 170 -3.04 1.96 -14.40
N ILE A 171 -4.14 2.70 -14.21
CA ILE A 171 -5.17 2.90 -15.24
C ILE A 171 -4.70 3.76 -16.43
N ARG A 172 -3.56 4.42 -16.31
CA ARG A 172 -2.91 5.20 -17.39
C ARG A 172 -1.73 4.46 -18.01
N SER A 173 -1.32 3.37 -17.39
CA SER A 173 -0.17 2.58 -17.85
C SER A 173 -0.57 1.66 -18.98
N ARG A 174 0.39 1.35 -19.84
CA ARG A 174 0.18 0.45 -20.97
C ARG A 174 0.29 -1.00 -20.54
N PRO A 175 -0.56 -1.90 -21.05
CA PRO A 175 -0.49 -3.33 -20.72
C PRO A 175 0.86 -3.98 -21.05
N ASP A 176 1.53 -3.54 -22.11
CA ASP A 176 2.85 -4.02 -22.53
C ASP A 176 4.00 -3.57 -21.60
N VAL A 177 3.74 -2.62 -20.70
CA VAL A 177 4.63 -2.22 -19.60
C VAL A 177 4.26 -2.96 -18.30
N LEU A 178 2.97 -3.02 -17.99
CA LEU A 178 2.48 -3.63 -16.74
C LEU A 178 2.73 -5.13 -16.67
N ASP A 179 2.46 -5.88 -17.75
CA ASP A 179 2.60 -7.35 -17.75
C ASP A 179 4.03 -7.79 -17.41
N PRO A 180 5.10 -7.32 -18.11
CA PRO A 180 6.46 -7.70 -17.74
C PRO A 180 6.87 -7.19 -16.36
N LEU A 181 6.36 -6.02 -15.92
CA LEU A 181 6.66 -5.45 -14.61
C LEU A 181 6.16 -6.35 -13.47
N PHE A 182 4.87 -6.71 -13.50
CA PHE A 182 4.30 -7.57 -12.47
C PHE A 182 4.83 -9.01 -12.52
N ARG A 183 5.02 -9.59 -13.74
CA ARG A 183 5.64 -10.91 -13.84
C ARG A 183 7.02 -10.92 -13.21
N ARG A 184 7.82 -9.90 -13.51
CA ARG A 184 9.17 -9.80 -12.95
C ARG A 184 9.15 -9.65 -11.43
N ALA A 185 8.21 -8.86 -10.90
CA ALA A 185 8.04 -8.71 -9.46
C ALA A 185 7.71 -10.05 -8.78
N ILE A 186 6.74 -10.78 -9.32
CA ILE A 186 6.36 -12.12 -8.82
C ILE A 186 7.52 -13.11 -8.89
N ASP A 187 8.26 -13.14 -10.00
CA ASP A 187 9.44 -14.04 -10.18
C ASP A 187 10.54 -13.75 -9.15
N LEU A 188 10.60 -12.54 -8.61
CA LEU A 188 11.58 -12.12 -7.61
C LEU A 188 11.10 -12.29 -6.16
N GLY A 189 9.83 -12.63 -5.95
CA GLY A 189 9.29 -12.93 -4.62
C GLY A 189 8.37 -11.86 -4.03
N ALA A 190 7.82 -10.95 -4.87
CA ALA A 190 6.78 -10.00 -4.45
C ALA A 190 5.41 -10.67 -4.37
#